data_0d7193741b9aab19d5d82bed9af36b12
#
_entry.id   0d7193741b9aab19d5d82bed9af36b12
#
_cell.length_a   1.000
_cell.length_b   1.000
_cell.length_c   1.000
_cell.angle_alpha   90.00
_cell.angle_beta   90.00
_cell.angle_gamma   90.00
#
_symmetry.space_group_name_H-M   'P 1'
#
loop_
_entity.id
_entity.type
_entity.pdbx_description
1 polymer ?
#
loop_
_entity_poly.entity_id
_entity_poly.type
_entity_poly.pdbx_seq_one_letter_code
_entity_poly.pdbx_strand_id
1 'polypeptide(L)'
;MIVVGAGLAGLNCALTLQDRGLSVTVLEAGDAVGGRVRTDVIDGYRCDRGFQLLNPSYPAVRRYVDLPALDLRSFAAGVAVAGDAGTTVVGDPRRQPGLIGRSLLSGFARPLELTRLAAWAAPALGPVSRLLDGPDMTLKESLDEAGVDGRIRREILEPFLAGVLASDDGSTSAKFVRLLVRSFLLGTPAVPADGMAALPEQLAGRLREPVRLGETVTAIESGPKVRTTAGEEPARAVVVATDPTTAGAVVRVRAPRMKGLRTYWFAADDAPRTDNLLVVDGRRDGPVVNTAVMTTAAPSYAPAGRQLIQATTLYPTEATESEVRIQLTRMYGRSAGAWEVVVRHDIAEALPDQLPPLEARQPVDLGDGLYVAGDHRDTASIQGALVSGRRAANTVAAALAG
;
A
#
# COMPACT_ATOMS: atom_id res chain seq x y z
N MET A 1 20.31 -4.53 -20.87
CA MET A 1 19.13 -3.74 -20.47
C MET A 1 19.44 -3.10 -19.14
N ILE A 2 19.02 -1.85 -18.92
CA ILE A 2 19.15 -1.21 -17.61
C ILE A 2 17.75 -0.93 -17.06
N VAL A 3 17.53 -1.29 -15.80
CA VAL A 3 16.33 -0.95 -15.01
C VAL A 3 16.78 -0.01 -13.91
N VAL A 4 16.17 1.18 -13.85
CA VAL A 4 16.48 2.24 -12.88
C VAL A 4 15.44 2.22 -11.78
N GLY A 5 15.86 1.87 -10.57
CA GLY A 5 15.02 1.71 -9.39
C GLY A 5 14.72 0.23 -9.07
N ALA A 6 15.02 -0.16 -7.84
CA ALA A 6 14.79 -1.50 -7.30
C ALA A 6 13.52 -1.60 -6.42
N GLY A 7 12.50 -0.80 -6.72
CA GLY A 7 11.15 -1.00 -6.19
C GLY A 7 10.47 -2.22 -6.82
N LEU A 8 9.26 -2.59 -6.36
CA LEU A 8 8.54 -3.76 -6.86
C LEU A 8 8.32 -3.76 -8.37
N ALA A 9 8.10 -2.59 -8.97
CA ALA A 9 7.95 -2.45 -10.42
C ALA A 9 9.25 -2.79 -11.17
N GLY A 10 10.38 -2.24 -10.72
CA GLY A 10 11.70 -2.47 -11.31
C GLY A 10 12.15 -3.91 -11.14
N LEU A 11 12.02 -4.48 -9.95
CA LEU A 11 12.37 -5.87 -9.67
C LEU A 11 11.55 -6.85 -10.51
N ASN A 12 10.23 -6.66 -10.61
CA ASN A 12 9.39 -7.53 -11.44
C ASN A 12 9.61 -7.32 -12.94
N CYS A 13 9.99 -6.11 -13.35
CA CYS A 13 10.45 -5.83 -14.71
C CYS A 13 11.73 -6.62 -15.02
N ALA A 14 12.74 -6.52 -14.18
CA ALA A 14 14.03 -7.19 -14.35
C ALA A 14 13.87 -8.71 -14.39
N LEU A 15 13.11 -9.29 -13.47
CA LEU A 15 12.81 -10.73 -13.47
C LEU A 15 12.10 -11.16 -14.76
N THR A 16 11.10 -10.40 -15.23
CA THR A 16 10.38 -10.71 -16.47
C THR A 16 11.29 -10.65 -17.71
N LEU A 17 12.22 -9.69 -17.79
CA LEU A 17 13.23 -9.59 -18.84
C LEU A 17 14.22 -10.77 -18.78
N GLN A 18 14.69 -11.09 -17.57
CA GLN A 18 15.56 -12.24 -17.31
C GLN A 18 14.93 -13.57 -17.77
N ASP A 19 13.65 -13.78 -17.46
CA ASP A 19 12.89 -14.97 -17.88
C ASP A 19 12.75 -15.09 -19.40
N ARG A 20 12.91 -13.97 -20.11
CA ARG A 20 12.97 -13.92 -21.58
C ARG A 20 14.40 -14.05 -22.16
N GLY A 21 15.37 -14.38 -21.31
CA GLY A 21 16.77 -14.58 -21.72
C GLY A 21 17.57 -13.30 -21.93
N LEU A 22 17.05 -12.13 -21.53
CA LEU A 22 17.74 -10.85 -21.66
C LEU A 22 18.67 -10.61 -20.46
N SER A 23 19.86 -10.04 -20.74
CA SER A 23 20.75 -9.55 -19.68
C SER A 23 20.25 -8.23 -19.14
N VAL A 24 20.12 -8.12 -17.82
CA VAL A 24 19.53 -6.97 -17.12
C VAL A 24 20.42 -6.55 -15.97
N THR A 25 20.72 -5.26 -15.89
CA THR A 25 21.33 -4.60 -14.74
C THR A 25 20.28 -3.74 -14.05
N VAL A 26 20.15 -3.87 -12.74
CA VAL A 26 19.25 -3.02 -11.91
C VAL A 26 20.09 -2.06 -11.11
N LEU A 27 19.82 -0.76 -11.25
CA LEU A 27 20.49 0.34 -10.54
C LEU A 27 19.52 0.92 -9.49
N GLU A 28 19.98 1.05 -8.26
CA GLU A 28 19.23 1.62 -7.15
C GLU A 28 20.05 2.69 -6.43
N ALA A 29 19.47 3.86 -6.25
CA ALA A 29 20.12 4.98 -5.58
C ALA A 29 20.25 4.76 -4.06
N GLY A 30 19.34 4.01 -3.48
CA GLY A 30 19.28 3.72 -2.04
C GLY A 30 20.27 2.63 -1.61
N ASP A 31 20.29 2.41 -0.32
CA ASP A 31 21.12 1.43 0.39
C ASP A 31 20.49 0.01 0.42
N ALA A 32 19.23 -0.12 -0.01
CA ALA A 32 18.51 -1.39 -0.08
C ALA A 32 17.42 -1.36 -1.15
N VAL A 33 16.98 -2.55 -1.56
CA VAL A 33 15.83 -2.75 -2.48
C VAL A 33 14.50 -2.44 -1.80
N GLY A 34 13.44 -2.26 -2.62
CA GLY A 34 12.05 -2.15 -2.14
C GLY A 34 11.40 -0.81 -2.42
N GLY A 35 12.17 0.26 -2.59
CA GLY A 35 11.63 1.60 -2.78
C GLY A 35 10.76 2.02 -1.59
N ARG A 36 9.42 2.14 -1.78
CA ARG A 36 8.46 2.45 -0.70
C ARG A 36 8.14 1.25 0.20
N VAL A 37 8.42 0.01 -0.23
CA VAL A 37 8.18 -1.21 0.56
C VAL A 37 9.46 -1.59 1.29
N ARG A 38 9.65 -1.03 2.49
CA ARG A 38 10.84 -1.19 3.31
C ARG A 38 10.47 -1.36 4.78
N THR A 39 11.37 -2.02 5.53
CA THR A 39 11.27 -2.22 6.98
C THR A 39 12.58 -1.76 7.62
N ASP A 40 12.51 -0.91 8.62
CA ASP A 40 13.65 -0.57 9.46
C ASP A 40 13.65 -1.47 10.70
N VAL A 41 14.79 -2.07 11.02
CA VAL A 41 14.97 -2.87 12.23
C VAL A 41 15.72 -2.02 13.26
N ILE A 42 15.04 -1.64 14.34
CA ILE A 42 15.55 -0.75 15.39
C ILE A 42 15.39 -1.46 16.72
N ASP A 43 16.47 -1.74 17.41
CA ASP A 43 16.48 -2.44 18.72
C ASP A 43 15.63 -3.72 18.73
N GLY A 44 15.61 -4.45 17.61
CA GLY A 44 14.84 -5.68 17.43
C GLY A 44 13.36 -5.46 17.05
N TYR A 45 12.88 -4.24 16.97
CA TYR A 45 11.56 -3.91 16.43
C TYR A 45 11.61 -3.79 14.90
N ARG A 46 10.61 -4.36 14.22
CA ARG A 46 10.43 -4.22 12.77
C ARG A 46 9.41 -3.14 12.47
N CYS A 47 9.88 -2.00 12.00
CA CYS A 47 9.07 -0.82 11.70
C CYS A 47 9.01 -0.62 10.18
N ASP A 48 7.91 -1.03 9.57
CA ASP A 48 7.70 -0.80 8.14
C ASP A 48 7.62 0.72 7.86
N ARG A 49 8.19 1.17 6.73
CA ARG A 49 8.12 2.60 6.37
C ARG A 49 6.72 2.96 5.89
N GLY A 50 5.85 3.29 6.86
CA GLY A 50 4.42 3.41 6.72
C GLY A 50 3.69 2.12 7.09
N PHE A 51 2.42 2.23 7.51
CA PHE A 51 1.61 1.05 7.77
C PHE A 51 1.18 0.41 6.44
N GLN A 52 1.85 -0.65 6.05
CA GLN A 52 1.65 -1.36 4.80
C GLN A 52 1.11 -2.76 5.04
N LEU A 53 0.25 -3.22 4.15
CA LEU A 53 -0.32 -4.57 4.19
C LEU A 53 -0.21 -5.21 2.80
N LEU A 54 0.20 -6.47 2.78
CA LEU A 54 0.16 -7.32 1.59
C LEU A 54 -1.19 -8.01 1.51
N ASN A 55 -1.89 -7.87 0.37
CA ASN A 55 -3.08 -8.67 0.13
C ASN A 55 -2.73 -9.89 -0.75
N PRO A 56 -2.79 -11.11 -0.21
CA PRO A 56 -2.44 -12.32 -0.95
C PRO A 56 -3.45 -12.67 -2.06
N SER A 57 -4.59 -11.97 -2.15
CA SER A 57 -5.53 -12.16 -3.26
C SER A 57 -5.13 -11.44 -4.54
N TYR A 58 -4.18 -10.54 -4.50
CA TYR A 58 -3.68 -9.85 -5.68
C TYR A 58 -3.14 -10.83 -6.72
N PRO A 59 -3.68 -10.84 -7.98
CA PRO A 59 -3.24 -11.80 -9.00
C PRO A 59 -1.74 -11.73 -9.32
N ALA A 60 -1.14 -10.53 -9.31
CA ALA A 60 0.30 -10.39 -9.55
C ALA A 60 1.12 -10.94 -8.38
N VAL A 61 0.68 -10.74 -7.14
CA VAL A 61 1.32 -11.31 -5.96
C VAL A 61 1.31 -12.84 -6.05
N ARG A 62 0.17 -13.46 -6.32
CA ARG A 62 0.07 -14.93 -6.51
C ARG A 62 0.95 -15.47 -7.61
N ARG A 63 1.25 -14.66 -8.62
CA ARG A 63 2.05 -15.09 -9.77
C ARG A 63 3.54 -14.96 -9.55
N TYR A 64 3.99 -13.93 -8.86
CA TYR A 64 5.40 -13.54 -8.80
C TYR A 64 6.04 -13.75 -7.44
N VAL A 65 5.25 -13.91 -6.40
CA VAL A 65 5.70 -14.00 -5.02
C VAL A 65 5.51 -15.42 -4.49
N ASP A 66 6.53 -15.95 -3.83
CA ASP A 66 6.42 -17.18 -3.04
C ASP A 66 5.80 -16.82 -1.69
N LEU A 67 4.47 -16.93 -1.61
CA LEU A 67 3.71 -16.57 -0.41
C LEU A 67 4.05 -17.46 0.80
N PRO A 68 4.24 -18.79 0.66
CA PRO A 68 4.71 -19.64 1.75
C PRO A 68 6.02 -19.17 2.38
N ALA A 69 7.00 -18.77 1.56
CA ALA A 69 8.30 -18.31 2.04
C ALA A 69 8.25 -16.98 2.81
N LEU A 70 7.19 -16.18 2.65
CA LEU A 70 7.00 -14.93 3.40
C LEU A 70 6.45 -15.14 4.81
N ASP A 71 5.98 -16.33 5.17
CA ASP A 71 5.34 -16.64 6.46
C ASP A 71 4.32 -15.55 6.88
N LEU A 72 3.28 -15.37 6.06
CA LEU A 72 2.33 -14.28 6.19
C LEU A 72 1.53 -14.35 7.50
N ARG A 73 1.52 -13.26 8.25
CA ARG A 73 0.74 -13.05 9.47
C ARG A 73 -0.47 -12.19 9.16
N SER A 74 -1.64 -12.80 9.18
CA SER A 74 -2.89 -12.13 8.78
C SER A 74 -3.49 -11.31 9.92
N PHE A 75 -4.03 -10.15 9.57
CA PHE A 75 -4.96 -9.42 10.42
C PHE A 75 -6.33 -10.11 10.40
N ALA A 76 -7.14 -9.85 11.42
CA ALA A 76 -8.52 -10.32 11.42
C ALA A 76 -9.33 -9.62 10.31
N ALA A 77 -10.30 -10.34 9.73
CA ALA A 77 -11.19 -9.80 8.70
C ALA A 77 -12.27 -8.91 9.34
N GLY A 78 -11.88 -7.80 9.92
CA GLY A 78 -12.76 -6.86 10.60
C GLY A 78 -12.03 -5.59 10.99
N VAL A 79 -12.77 -4.67 11.58
CA VAL A 79 -12.29 -3.37 12.07
C VAL A 79 -12.87 -3.12 13.46
N ALA A 80 -12.04 -2.65 14.38
CA ALA A 80 -12.48 -2.14 15.66
C ALA A 80 -12.69 -0.61 15.53
N VAL A 81 -13.88 -0.15 15.84
CA VAL A 81 -14.30 1.24 15.74
C VAL A 81 -14.35 1.84 17.14
N ALA A 82 -13.45 2.73 17.45
CA ALA A 82 -13.46 3.48 18.70
C ALA A 82 -14.56 4.56 18.64
N GLY A 83 -15.50 4.55 19.57
CA GLY A 83 -16.62 5.46 19.68
C GLY A 83 -16.82 5.94 21.12
N ASP A 84 -17.83 6.79 21.37
CA ASP A 84 -18.11 7.35 22.69
C ASP A 84 -18.52 6.29 23.73
N ALA A 85 -19.23 5.27 23.31
CA ALA A 85 -19.68 4.17 24.17
C ALA A 85 -18.64 3.03 24.28
N GLY A 86 -17.39 3.24 23.83
CA GLY A 86 -16.34 2.24 23.78
C GLY A 86 -16.10 1.72 22.37
N THR A 87 -15.46 0.55 22.24
CA THR A 87 -15.08 -0.02 20.95
C THR A 87 -16.13 -1.00 20.45
N THR A 88 -16.63 -0.75 19.22
CA THR A 88 -17.49 -1.67 18.47
C THR A 88 -16.65 -2.45 17.45
N VAL A 89 -16.79 -3.78 17.40
CA VAL A 89 -16.10 -4.61 16.42
C VAL A 89 -17.06 -4.95 15.29
N VAL A 90 -16.64 -4.64 14.06
CA VAL A 90 -17.38 -4.97 12.82
C VAL A 90 -16.51 -5.88 11.97
N GLY A 91 -16.97 -7.09 11.72
CA GLY A 91 -16.25 -8.12 10.99
C GLY A 91 -16.97 -8.60 9.74
N ASP A 92 -16.22 -9.22 8.82
CA ASP A 92 -16.79 -9.96 7.69
C ASP A 92 -17.46 -11.24 8.21
N PRO A 93 -18.79 -11.34 8.13
CA PRO A 93 -19.53 -12.47 8.67
C PRO A 93 -19.15 -13.82 8.03
N ARG A 94 -18.64 -13.78 6.80
CA ARG A 94 -18.22 -14.99 6.06
C ARG A 94 -16.94 -15.60 6.63
N ARG A 95 -16.07 -14.77 7.20
CA ARG A 95 -14.73 -15.15 7.70
C ARG A 95 -14.65 -15.19 9.22
N GLN A 96 -15.50 -14.41 9.88
CA GLN A 96 -15.57 -14.32 11.34
C GLN A 96 -17.03 -14.40 11.84
N PRO A 97 -17.68 -15.59 11.73
CA PRO A 97 -19.06 -15.76 12.13
C PRO A 97 -19.30 -15.44 13.61
N GLY A 98 -18.28 -15.61 14.48
CA GLY A 98 -18.38 -15.22 15.89
C GLY A 98 -18.56 -13.72 16.17
N LEU A 99 -18.27 -12.85 15.19
CA LEU A 99 -18.47 -11.41 15.32
C LEU A 99 -19.85 -10.93 14.85
N ILE A 100 -20.65 -11.80 14.17
CA ILE A 100 -21.99 -11.45 13.65
C ILE A 100 -22.89 -10.99 14.79
N GLY A 101 -22.95 -11.74 15.86
CA GLY A 101 -23.80 -11.41 17.02
C GLY A 101 -23.46 -10.04 17.62
N ARG A 102 -22.17 -9.73 17.76
CA ARG A 102 -21.71 -8.44 18.27
C ARG A 102 -22.03 -7.28 17.33
N SER A 103 -21.86 -7.49 16.02
CA SER A 103 -22.15 -6.46 15.00
C SER A 103 -23.66 -6.16 14.89
N LEU A 104 -24.51 -7.19 14.97
CA LEU A 104 -25.99 -7.03 14.90
C LEU A 104 -26.55 -6.49 16.22
N LEU A 105 -26.07 -6.98 17.36
CA LEU A 105 -26.58 -6.55 18.68
C LEU A 105 -26.14 -5.13 19.05
N SER A 106 -25.08 -4.60 18.42
CA SER A 106 -24.63 -3.23 18.65
C SER A 106 -25.61 -2.16 18.14
N GLY A 107 -26.62 -2.53 17.34
CA GLY A 107 -27.53 -1.58 16.68
C GLY A 107 -26.79 -0.59 15.76
N PHE A 108 -25.53 -0.87 15.44
CA PHE A 108 -24.64 0.03 14.72
C PHE A 108 -25.10 0.24 13.28
N ALA A 109 -25.62 -0.78 12.66
CA ALA A 109 -26.00 -0.78 11.25
C ALA A 109 -27.51 -0.87 11.06
N ARG A 110 -28.08 0.07 10.34
CA ARG A 110 -29.47 -0.03 9.88
C ARG A 110 -29.56 -0.98 8.68
N PRO A 111 -30.56 -1.88 8.58
CA PRO A 111 -30.68 -2.83 7.47
C PRO A 111 -30.65 -2.18 6.08
N LEU A 112 -31.32 -1.04 5.92
CA LEU A 112 -31.34 -0.29 4.66
C LEU A 112 -29.96 0.23 4.28
N GLU A 113 -29.16 0.71 5.23
CA GLU A 113 -27.79 1.18 5.00
C GLU A 113 -26.87 0.03 4.55
N LEU A 114 -26.98 -1.14 5.19
CA LEU A 114 -26.28 -2.35 4.79
C LEU A 114 -26.63 -2.79 3.36
N THR A 115 -27.94 -2.74 3.01
CA THR A 115 -28.41 -3.11 1.68
C THR A 115 -27.84 -2.16 0.61
N ARG A 116 -27.86 -0.85 0.87
CA ARG A 116 -27.30 0.16 -0.03
C ARG A 116 -25.78 0.00 -0.21
N LEU A 117 -25.06 -0.22 0.90
CA LEU A 117 -23.61 -0.46 0.85
C LEU A 117 -23.29 -1.76 0.09
N ALA A 118 -24.04 -2.83 0.32
CA ALA A 118 -23.88 -4.08 -0.41
C ALA A 118 -24.14 -3.92 -1.91
N ALA A 119 -25.19 -3.19 -2.29
CA ALA A 119 -25.49 -2.87 -3.69
C ALA A 119 -24.38 -2.02 -4.33
N TRP A 120 -23.86 -1.02 -3.63
CA TRP A 120 -22.73 -0.19 -4.06
C TRP A 120 -21.46 -1.01 -4.27
N ALA A 121 -21.19 -1.97 -3.39
CA ALA A 121 -20.01 -2.83 -3.44
C ALA A 121 -20.11 -4.00 -4.42
N ALA A 122 -21.35 -4.42 -4.79
CA ALA A 122 -21.59 -5.62 -5.60
C ALA A 122 -20.82 -5.66 -6.94
N PRO A 123 -20.65 -4.55 -7.69
CA PRO A 123 -19.84 -4.54 -8.91
C PRO A 123 -18.38 -4.98 -8.69
N ALA A 124 -17.83 -4.83 -7.48
CA ALA A 124 -16.48 -5.26 -7.14
C ALA A 124 -16.28 -6.78 -7.27
N LEU A 125 -17.33 -7.58 -7.19
CA LEU A 125 -17.28 -9.04 -7.35
C LEU A 125 -17.38 -9.50 -8.81
N GLY A 126 -17.76 -8.59 -9.71
CA GLY A 126 -17.87 -8.86 -11.15
C GLY A 126 -16.52 -8.87 -11.88
N PRO A 127 -16.54 -9.02 -13.22
CA PRO A 127 -15.34 -8.89 -14.05
C PRO A 127 -14.70 -7.51 -13.92
N VAL A 128 -13.36 -7.47 -13.75
CA VAL A 128 -12.61 -6.21 -13.60
C VAL A 128 -12.76 -5.30 -14.82
N SER A 129 -12.87 -5.87 -16.04
CA SER A 129 -13.13 -5.08 -17.25
C SER A 129 -14.40 -4.25 -17.13
N ARG A 130 -15.52 -4.88 -16.69
CA ARG A 130 -16.78 -4.16 -16.48
C ARG A 130 -16.70 -3.10 -15.38
N LEU A 131 -15.89 -3.35 -14.35
CA LEU A 131 -15.67 -2.37 -13.28
C LEU A 131 -14.95 -1.13 -13.78
N LEU A 132 -14.03 -1.30 -14.74
CA LEU A 132 -13.23 -0.22 -15.32
C LEU A 132 -13.93 0.48 -16.50
N ASP A 133 -14.95 -0.13 -17.10
CA ASP A 133 -15.71 0.45 -18.21
C ASP A 133 -16.64 1.59 -17.74
N GLY A 134 -17.03 2.45 -18.70
CA GLY A 134 -18.00 3.53 -18.49
C GLY A 134 -17.45 4.74 -17.71
N PRO A 135 -18.35 5.67 -17.33
CA PRO A 135 -17.97 6.87 -16.60
C PRO A 135 -17.43 6.56 -15.21
N ASP A 136 -16.60 7.46 -14.69
CA ASP A 136 -16.04 7.40 -13.34
C ASP A 136 -16.38 8.69 -12.59
N MET A 137 -16.45 8.60 -11.29
CA MET A 137 -16.74 9.70 -10.37
C MET A 137 -15.92 9.55 -9.09
N THR A 138 -15.96 10.55 -8.24
CA THR A 138 -15.32 10.48 -6.93
C THR A 138 -16.01 9.45 -6.03
N LEU A 139 -15.26 8.92 -5.07
CA LEU A 139 -15.81 8.04 -4.03
C LEU A 139 -17.01 8.70 -3.34
N LYS A 140 -16.87 10.00 -3.00
CA LYS A 140 -17.92 10.76 -2.31
C LYS A 140 -19.20 10.79 -3.13
N GLU A 141 -19.13 11.21 -4.39
CA GLU A 141 -20.29 11.26 -5.30
C GLU A 141 -20.93 9.88 -5.47
N SER A 142 -20.11 8.85 -5.67
CA SER A 142 -20.58 7.48 -5.84
C SER A 142 -21.32 6.92 -4.61
N LEU A 143 -20.90 7.27 -3.40
CA LEU A 143 -21.59 6.89 -2.16
C LEU A 143 -22.87 7.71 -1.97
N ASP A 144 -22.84 9.01 -2.32
CA ASP A 144 -24.00 9.90 -2.25
C ASP A 144 -25.12 9.42 -3.19
N GLU A 145 -24.79 9.11 -4.46
CA GLU A 145 -25.75 8.56 -5.44
C GLU A 145 -26.33 7.21 -5.01
N ALA A 146 -25.54 6.37 -4.36
CA ALA A 146 -26.01 5.09 -3.82
C ALA A 146 -26.82 5.23 -2.54
N GLY A 147 -26.97 6.45 -1.99
CA GLY A 147 -27.65 6.72 -0.73
C GLY A 147 -26.96 6.08 0.49
N VAL A 148 -25.64 5.86 0.41
CA VAL A 148 -24.82 5.40 1.52
C VAL A 148 -24.37 6.62 2.31
N ASP A 149 -25.20 7.07 3.26
CA ASP A 149 -25.06 8.32 4.01
C ASP A 149 -25.10 8.14 5.54
N GLY A 150 -25.19 6.88 6.01
CA GLY A 150 -25.40 6.55 7.42
C GLY A 150 -24.13 6.43 8.26
N ARG A 151 -24.28 5.81 9.44
CA ARG A 151 -23.21 5.62 10.42
C ARG A 151 -22.08 4.73 9.89
N ILE A 152 -22.40 3.69 9.11
CA ILE A 152 -21.39 2.79 8.54
C ILE A 152 -20.41 3.57 7.66
N ARG A 153 -20.91 4.48 6.82
CA ARG A 153 -20.06 5.33 6.01
C ARG A 153 -19.17 6.21 6.87
N ARG A 154 -19.76 6.97 7.79
CA ARG A 154 -19.05 8.01 8.56
C ARG A 154 -18.09 7.44 9.59
N GLU A 155 -18.49 6.36 10.27
CA GLU A 155 -17.77 5.86 11.45
C GLU A 155 -16.88 4.63 11.12
N ILE A 156 -17.08 3.98 9.94
CA ILE A 156 -16.28 2.81 9.54
C ILE A 156 -15.59 3.04 8.20
N LEU A 157 -16.39 3.21 7.13
CA LEU A 157 -15.87 3.15 5.77
C LEU A 157 -14.89 4.30 5.47
N GLU A 158 -15.29 5.54 5.76
CA GLU A 158 -14.44 6.71 5.53
C GLU A 158 -13.18 6.70 6.42
N PRO A 159 -13.25 6.45 7.75
CA PRO A 159 -12.04 6.33 8.59
C PRO A 159 -11.11 5.20 8.14
N PHE A 160 -11.66 4.04 7.79
CA PHE A 160 -10.86 2.92 7.26
C PHE A 160 -10.16 3.30 5.95
N LEU A 161 -10.91 3.89 5.01
CA LEU A 161 -10.37 4.27 3.72
C LEU A 161 -9.37 5.43 3.80
N ALA A 162 -9.49 6.33 4.78
CA ALA A 162 -8.55 7.43 4.95
C ALA A 162 -7.09 6.95 5.07
N GLY A 163 -6.84 5.91 5.84
CA GLY A 163 -5.51 5.30 5.94
C GLY A 163 -5.10 4.54 4.68
N VAL A 164 -6.03 3.82 4.04
CA VAL A 164 -5.75 3.04 2.82
C VAL A 164 -5.46 3.93 1.61
N LEU A 165 -6.15 5.06 1.50
CA LEU A 165 -6.06 6.00 0.38
C LEU A 165 -5.06 7.15 0.64
N ALA A 166 -4.52 7.24 1.85
CA ALA A 166 -3.74 8.39 2.32
C ALA A 166 -4.48 9.73 2.10
N SER A 167 -5.81 9.72 2.26
CA SER A 167 -6.69 10.88 2.05
C SER A 167 -8.07 10.62 2.62
N ASP A 168 -8.71 11.66 3.16
CA ASP A 168 -10.07 11.62 3.72
C ASP A 168 -11.06 12.57 3.02
N ASP A 169 -10.66 13.17 1.89
CA ASP A 169 -11.43 14.14 1.13
C ASP A 169 -12.51 13.54 0.21
N GLY A 170 -12.50 12.21 0.05
CA GLY A 170 -13.43 11.50 -0.83
C GLY A 170 -13.24 11.72 -2.33
N SER A 171 -12.15 12.36 -2.75
CA SER A 171 -11.85 12.71 -4.15
C SER A 171 -11.37 11.51 -4.99
N THR A 172 -10.94 10.43 -4.37
CA THR A 172 -10.43 9.24 -5.05
C THR A 172 -11.50 8.61 -5.94
N SER A 173 -11.09 8.09 -7.10
CA SER A 173 -11.94 7.36 -8.05
C SER A 173 -12.74 6.24 -7.37
N ALA A 174 -14.05 6.22 -7.59
CA ALA A 174 -14.92 5.15 -7.10
C ALA A 174 -14.56 3.78 -7.71
N LYS A 175 -14.09 3.76 -8.96
CA LYS A 175 -13.60 2.53 -9.59
C LYS A 175 -12.38 1.97 -8.87
N PHE A 176 -11.42 2.84 -8.54
CA PHE A 176 -10.24 2.42 -7.78
C PHE A 176 -10.62 1.87 -6.40
N VAL A 177 -11.51 2.55 -5.67
CA VAL A 177 -11.97 2.07 -4.37
C VAL A 177 -12.69 0.72 -4.48
N ARG A 178 -13.51 0.50 -5.53
CA ARG A 178 -14.14 -0.81 -5.76
C ARG A 178 -13.13 -1.91 -6.07
N LEU A 179 -12.00 -1.61 -6.73
CA LEU A 179 -10.89 -2.57 -6.88
C LEU A 179 -10.27 -2.94 -5.53
N LEU A 180 -10.11 -1.97 -4.62
CA LEU A 180 -9.65 -2.22 -3.24
C LEU A 180 -10.67 -3.07 -2.47
N VAL A 181 -11.95 -2.72 -2.53
CA VAL A 181 -13.05 -3.50 -1.93
C VAL A 181 -13.01 -4.94 -2.44
N ARG A 182 -12.85 -5.16 -3.75
CA ARG A 182 -12.64 -6.50 -4.32
C ARG A 182 -11.51 -7.25 -3.63
N SER A 183 -10.39 -6.60 -3.46
CA SER A 183 -9.20 -7.22 -2.85
C SER A 183 -9.45 -7.61 -1.39
N PHE A 184 -10.15 -6.78 -0.62
CA PHE A 184 -10.54 -7.09 0.76
C PHE A 184 -11.59 -8.21 0.84
N LEU A 185 -12.52 -8.26 -0.13
CA LEU A 185 -13.53 -9.32 -0.20
C LEU A 185 -12.92 -10.69 -0.56
N LEU A 186 -11.84 -10.73 -1.34
CA LEU A 186 -11.21 -11.95 -1.85
C LEU A 186 -9.99 -12.40 -1.04
N GLY A 187 -9.37 -11.52 -0.27
CA GLY A 187 -8.17 -11.81 0.51
C GLY A 187 -8.19 -11.13 1.88
N THR A 188 -7.46 -11.70 2.81
CA THR A 188 -7.22 -11.10 4.13
C THR A 188 -5.87 -10.43 4.12
N PRO A 189 -5.79 -9.12 4.39
CA PRO A 189 -4.51 -8.42 4.49
C PRO A 189 -3.59 -9.04 5.54
N ALA A 190 -2.31 -9.08 5.24
CA ALA A 190 -1.29 -9.68 6.08
C ALA A 190 0.03 -8.91 5.99
N VAL A 191 0.96 -9.21 6.87
CA VAL A 191 2.35 -8.78 6.79
C VAL A 191 3.26 -10.01 6.78
N PRO A 192 4.41 -9.99 6.08
CA PRO A 192 5.44 -11.01 6.25
C PRO A 192 5.97 -11.02 7.69
N ALA A 193 6.32 -12.19 8.19
CA ALA A 193 6.86 -12.33 9.56
C ALA A 193 8.12 -11.48 9.78
N ASP A 194 8.92 -11.29 8.73
CA ASP A 194 10.18 -10.53 8.80
C ASP A 194 10.05 -9.06 8.36
N GLY A 195 8.82 -8.54 8.26
CA GLY A 195 8.54 -7.19 7.79
C GLY A 195 8.29 -7.12 6.29
N MET A 196 7.74 -6.00 5.86
CA MET A 196 7.35 -5.82 4.45
C MET A 196 8.54 -5.85 3.48
N ALA A 197 9.76 -5.55 3.94
CA ALA A 197 10.99 -5.63 3.13
C ALA A 197 11.27 -7.05 2.61
N ALA A 198 10.80 -8.09 3.29
CA ALA A 198 10.97 -9.47 2.83
C ALA A 198 10.37 -9.71 1.42
N LEU A 199 9.36 -8.96 1.03
CA LEU A 199 8.75 -9.06 -0.30
C LEU A 199 9.69 -8.60 -1.43
N PRO A 200 10.22 -7.38 -1.47
CA PRO A 200 11.20 -6.98 -2.48
C PRO A 200 12.52 -7.75 -2.39
N GLU A 201 12.98 -8.11 -1.19
CA GLU A 201 14.17 -8.92 -1.00
C GLU A 201 14.05 -10.31 -1.64
N GLN A 202 12.89 -10.95 -1.50
CA GLN A 202 12.58 -12.21 -2.19
C GLN A 202 12.65 -12.09 -3.72
N LEU A 203 12.14 -10.99 -4.26
CA LEU A 203 12.21 -10.73 -5.70
C LEU A 203 13.66 -10.47 -6.15
N ALA A 204 14.39 -9.65 -5.41
CA ALA A 204 15.79 -9.33 -5.71
C ALA A 204 16.69 -10.55 -5.65
N GLY A 205 16.48 -11.45 -4.67
CA GLY A 205 17.24 -12.69 -4.52
C GLY A 205 17.06 -13.68 -5.68
N ARG A 206 16.10 -13.48 -6.59
CA ARG A 206 15.89 -14.29 -7.80
C ARG A 206 16.58 -13.72 -9.04
N LEU A 207 17.15 -12.54 -8.96
CA LEU A 207 17.93 -11.96 -10.04
C LEU A 207 19.26 -12.72 -10.21
N ARG A 208 19.70 -12.90 -11.46
CA ARG A 208 21.00 -13.53 -11.76
C ARG A 208 22.16 -12.64 -11.34
N GLU A 209 22.02 -11.34 -11.58
CA GLU A 209 22.96 -10.33 -11.19
C GLU A 209 22.40 -9.55 -10.00
N PRO A 210 23.20 -9.29 -8.95
CA PRO A 210 22.75 -8.49 -7.80
C PRO A 210 22.39 -7.07 -8.22
N VAL A 211 21.46 -6.47 -7.49
CA VAL A 211 21.12 -5.05 -7.65
C VAL A 211 22.34 -4.21 -7.27
N ARG A 212 22.68 -3.25 -8.10
CA ARG A 212 23.75 -2.27 -7.81
C ARG A 212 23.16 -1.16 -6.95
N LEU A 213 23.40 -1.23 -5.65
CA LEU A 213 22.93 -0.28 -4.66
C LEU A 213 23.87 0.94 -4.58
N GLY A 214 23.34 2.08 -4.09
CA GLY A 214 24.10 3.33 -3.94
C GLY A 214 24.46 3.98 -5.28
N GLU A 215 23.85 3.56 -6.37
CA GLU A 215 24.15 4.07 -7.70
C GLU A 215 22.99 4.90 -8.26
N THR A 216 23.16 6.21 -8.18
CA THR A 216 22.13 7.16 -8.63
C THR A 216 22.25 7.42 -10.13
N VAL A 217 21.16 7.24 -10.86
CA VAL A 217 21.02 7.69 -12.25
C VAL A 217 20.71 9.18 -12.26
N THR A 218 21.58 9.97 -12.89
CA THR A 218 21.47 11.42 -12.95
C THR A 218 20.91 11.94 -14.27
N ALA A 219 21.05 11.18 -15.35
CA ALA A 219 20.48 11.49 -16.65
C ALA A 219 20.33 10.25 -17.54
N ILE A 220 19.40 10.32 -18.48
CA ILE A 220 19.25 9.34 -19.56
C ILE A 220 19.29 10.10 -20.88
N GLU A 221 20.25 9.74 -21.74
CA GLU A 221 20.49 10.38 -23.03
C GLU A 221 19.84 9.58 -24.17
N SER A 222 19.63 10.24 -25.29
CA SER A 222 19.14 9.61 -26.52
C SER A 222 20.09 8.50 -26.99
N GLY A 223 19.52 7.37 -27.51
CA GLY A 223 20.31 6.21 -27.93
C GLY A 223 20.69 5.28 -26.78
N PRO A 224 19.75 4.81 -25.97
CA PRO A 224 19.65 4.80 -24.53
C PRO A 224 20.99 4.64 -23.79
N LYS A 225 21.50 5.73 -23.29
CA LYS A 225 22.71 5.80 -22.48
C LYS A 225 22.37 6.38 -21.10
N VAL A 226 22.77 5.67 -20.06
CA VAL A 226 22.50 6.06 -18.68
C VAL A 226 23.74 6.68 -18.08
N ARG A 227 23.60 7.88 -17.51
CA ARG A 227 24.64 8.52 -16.70
C ARG A 227 24.33 8.29 -15.24
N THR A 228 25.31 7.74 -14.52
CA THR A 228 25.22 7.46 -13.09
C THR A 228 26.30 8.20 -12.32
N THR A 229 26.25 8.12 -10.99
CA THR A 229 27.33 8.61 -10.12
C THR A 229 28.66 7.86 -10.30
N ALA A 230 28.62 6.63 -10.86
CA ALA A 230 29.82 5.82 -11.12
C ALA A 230 30.38 5.99 -12.54
N GLY A 231 29.60 6.57 -13.47
CA GLY A 231 30.00 6.76 -14.87
C GLY A 231 28.86 6.66 -15.87
N GLU A 232 29.17 6.37 -17.12
CA GLU A 232 28.20 6.28 -18.19
C GLU A 232 28.15 4.87 -18.74
N GLU A 233 26.92 4.34 -18.94
CA GLU A 233 26.70 2.99 -19.46
C GLU A 233 25.71 3.00 -20.65
N PRO A 234 26.09 2.41 -21.78
CA PRO A 234 25.17 2.19 -22.90
C PRO A 234 24.22 1.05 -22.57
N ALA A 235 22.98 1.17 -23.05
CA ALA A 235 21.99 0.11 -22.95
C ALA A 235 21.24 -0.08 -24.28
N ARG A 236 20.67 -1.25 -24.54
CA ARG A 236 19.76 -1.46 -25.68
C ARG A 236 18.37 -0.90 -25.41
N ALA A 237 17.98 -0.86 -24.15
CA ALA A 237 16.82 -0.16 -23.66
C ALA A 237 16.97 0.15 -22.17
N VAL A 238 16.27 1.19 -21.72
CA VAL A 238 16.23 1.64 -20.31
C VAL A 238 14.79 1.65 -19.83
N VAL A 239 14.54 1.06 -18.67
CA VAL A 239 13.25 1.12 -17.98
C VAL A 239 13.39 1.96 -16.71
N VAL A 240 12.74 3.12 -16.65
CA VAL A 240 12.69 3.96 -15.45
C VAL A 240 11.58 3.45 -14.56
N ALA A 241 11.94 2.90 -13.40
CA ALA A 241 11.04 2.29 -12.43
C ALA A 241 11.20 2.92 -11.03
N THR A 242 11.58 4.17 -10.99
CA THR A 242 11.69 4.99 -9.76
C THR A 242 10.30 5.42 -9.28
N ASP A 243 10.28 6.17 -8.17
CA ASP A 243 9.07 6.90 -7.77
C ASP A 243 8.62 7.89 -8.87
N PRO A 244 7.34 8.32 -8.86
CA PRO A 244 6.79 9.15 -9.94
C PRO A 244 7.48 10.51 -10.09
N THR A 245 7.89 11.13 -8.98
CA THR A 245 8.54 12.46 -8.97
C THR A 245 9.92 12.36 -9.61
N THR A 246 10.71 11.39 -9.21
CA THR A 246 12.03 11.10 -9.81
C THR A 246 11.90 10.69 -11.28
N ALA A 247 10.91 9.84 -11.62
CA ALA A 247 10.65 9.48 -13.02
C ALA A 247 10.36 10.72 -13.87
N GLY A 248 9.52 11.64 -13.38
CA GLY A 248 9.22 12.89 -14.06
C GLY A 248 10.41 13.83 -14.25
N ALA A 249 11.38 13.77 -13.34
CA ALA A 249 12.61 14.57 -13.43
C ALA A 249 13.63 13.98 -14.43
N VAL A 250 13.67 12.65 -14.56
CA VAL A 250 14.67 11.95 -15.41
C VAL A 250 14.15 11.74 -16.85
N VAL A 251 12.85 11.53 -17.01
CA VAL A 251 12.20 11.30 -18.32
C VAL A 251 10.96 12.17 -18.47
N ARG A 252 10.54 12.40 -19.73
CA ARG A 252 9.38 13.25 -20.04
C ARG A 252 8.05 12.53 -19.76
N VAL A 253 7.78 12.24 -18.47
CA VAL A 253 6.48 11.73 -18.02
C VAL A 253 5.88 12.68 -16.99
N ARG A 254 4.56 12.85 -17.06
CA ARG A 254 3.84 13.62 -16.05
C ARG A 254 3.82 12.82 -14.75
N ALA A 255 4.40 13.37 -13.69
CA ALA A 255 4.24 12.85 -12.36
C ALA A 255 2.81 13.16 -11.85
N PRO A 256 2.09 12.21 -11.29
CA PRO A 256 0.84 12.47 -10.61
C PRO A 256 1.10 13.23 -9.30
N ARG A 257 0.08 13.87 -8.76
CA ARG A 257 0.12 14.34 -7.38
C ARG A 257 0.31 13.15 -6.45
N MET A 258 1.19 13.30 -5.46
CA MET A 258 1.42 12.28 -4.43
C MET A 258 0.65 12.60 -3.15
N LYS A 259 0.19 11.57 -2.47
CA LYS A 259 -0.42 11.61 -1.15
C LYS A 259 0.56 11.05 -0.12
N GLY A 260 0.57 11.60 1.08
CA GLY A 260 1.51 11.24 2.11
C GLY A 260 0.86 10.71 3.39
N LEU A 261 1.68 10.00 4.16
CA LEU A 261 1.35 9.48 5.48
C LEU A 261 2.48 9.77 6.45
N ARG A 262 2.13 9.87 7.75
CA ARG A 262 3.08 9.82 8.85
C ARG A 262 2.70 8.64 9.73
N THR A 263 3.67 7.81 10.08
CA THR A 263 3.46 6.65 10.94
C THR A 263 4.36 6.73 12.16
N TYR A 264 3.76 6.65 13.32
CA TYR A 264 4.43 6.48 14.60
C TYR A 264 4.46 5.01 14.96
N TRP A 265 5.61 4.56 15.47
CA TRP A 265 5.81 3.24 16.01
C TRP A 265 6.12 3.37 17.50
N PHE A 266 5.26 2.77 18.31
CA PHE A 266 5.37 2.81 19.76
C PHE A 266 5.68 1.43 20.30
N ALA A 267 6.64 1.35 21.22
CA ALA A 267 6.89 0.17 22.05
C ALA A 267 6.14 0.28 23.38
N ALA A 268 5.62 -0.84 23.85
CA ALA A 268 4.95 -0.94 25.14
C ALA A 268 5.24 -2.32 25.78
N ASP A 269 5.08 -2.41 27.11
CA ASP A 269 5.19 -3.69 27.82
C ASP A 269 3.95 -4.55 27.62
N ASP A 270 2.78 -3.94 27.67
CA ASP A 270 1.49 -4.60 27.54
C ASP A 270 0.75 -4.17 26.25
N ALA A 271 0.09 -5.14 25.61
CA ALA A 271 -0.78 -4.87 24.49
C ALA A 271 -2.05 -4.13 24.96
N PRO A 272 -2.38 -2.96 24.38
CA PRO A 272 -3.64 -2.27 24.71
C PRO A 272 -4.87 -3.05 24.24
N ARG A 273 -4.71 -3.96 23.28
CA ARG A 273 -5.71 -4.92 22.79
C ARG A 273 -5.05 -6.27 22.54
N THR A 274 -5.83 -7.33 22.63
CA THR A 274 -5.36 -8.72 22.41
C THR A 274 -5.84 -9.33 21.09
N ASP A 275 -6.72 -8.66 20.38
CA ASP A 275 -7.15 -9.05 19.03
C ASP A 275 -6.25 -8.40 17.95
N ASN A 276 -6.14 -9.04 16.79
CA ASN A 276 -5.36 -8.57 15.65
C ASN A 276 -6.19 -7.74 14.67
N LEU A 277 -7.01 -6.81 15.20
CA LEU A 277 -7.85 -5.92 14.41
C LEU A 277 -7.17 -4.57 14.16
N LEU A 278 -7.41 -4.02 12.98
CA LEU A 278 -7.19 -2.60 12.74
C LEU A 278 -8.20 -1.78 13.55
N VAL A 279 -7.73 -0.73 14.21
CA VAL A 279 -8.57 0.19 14.97
C VAL A 279 -8.68 1.52 14.21
N VAL A 280 -9.90 2.02 14.05
CA VAL A 280 -10.20 3.33 13.49
C VAL A 280 -10.97 4.20 14.49
N ASP A 281 -10.83 5.51 14.38
CA ASP A 281 -11.61 6.45 15.19
C ASP A 281 -12.93 6.80 14.50
N GLY A 282 -14.03 6.22 14.95
CA GLY A 282 -15.38 6.50 14.43
C GLY A 282 -15.87 7.92 14.68
N ARG A 283 -15.25 8.64 15.62
CA ARG A 283 -15.57 10.06 15.90
C ARG A 283 -14.84 11.01 14.96
N ARG A 284 -13.72 10.56 14.39
CA ARG A 284 -12.80 11.39 13.59
C ARG A 284 -12.33 12.63 14.35
N ASP A 285 -12.10 12.46 15.65
CA ASP A 285 -11.71 13.54 16.58
C ASP A 285 -10.23 13.40 16.93
N GLY A 286 -9.38 13.79 16.01
CA GLY A 286 -7.92 13.78 16.12
C GLY A 286 -7.22 13.35 14.83
N PRO A 287 -5.88 13.40 14.85
CA PRO A 287 -5.07 13.19 13.63
C PRO A 287 -4.91 11.73 13.22
N VAL A 288 -5.10 10.75 14.12
CA VAL A 288 -4.88 9.32 13.84
C VAL A 288 -6.04 8.77 13.01
N VAL A 289 -5.74 8.31 11.80
CA VAL A 289 -6.71 7.68 10.90
C VAL A 289 -6.85 6.18 11.18
N ASN A 290 -5.78 5.52 11.57
CA ASN A 290 -5.81 4.12 12.02
C ASN A 290 -4.66 3.81 12.97
N THR A 291 -4.82 2.74 13.74
CA THR A 291 -3.79 2.16 14.60
C THR A 291 -3.97 0.65 14.70
N ALA A 292 -2.91 -0.08 14.99
CA ALA A 292 -2.95 -1.51 15.24
C ALA A 292 -1.85 -1.94 16.20
N VAL A 293 -2.12 -2.96 17.00
CA VAL A 293 -1.09 -3.67 17.77
C VAL A 293 -0.49 -4.72 16.85
N MET A 294 0.68 -4.41 16.27
CA MET A 294 1.31 -5.27 15.26
C MET A 294 1.64 -6.66 15.80
N THR A 295 2.11 -6.72 17.04
CA THR A 295 2.52 -7.96 17.70
C THR A 295 1.36 -8.93 17.96
N THR A 296 0.11 -8.50 17.95
CA THR A 296 -1.05 -9.41 18.02
C THR A 296 -1.28 -10.17 16.71
N ALA A 297 -0.90 -9.60 15.58
CA ALA A 297 -0.91 -10.27 14.27
C ALA A 297 0.42 -10.99 14.01
N ALA A 298 1.54 -10.28 14.19
CA ALA A 298 2.90 -10.72 13.90
C ALA A 298 3.80 -10.55 15.14
N PRO A 299 3.89 -11.55 16.04
CA PRO A 299 4.73 -11.46 17.25
C PRO A 299 6.21 -11.17 16.95
N SER A 300 6.69 -11.54 15.76
CA SER A 300 8.05 -11.29 15.29
C SER A 300 8.40 -9.82 15.07
N TYR A 301 7.41 -8.91 15.11
CA TYR A 301 7.64 -7.48 14.92
C TYR A 301 8.26 -6.79 16.15
N ALA A 302 8.32 -7.45 17.29
CA ALA A 302 8.96 -6.93 18.49
C ALA A 302 9.83 -7.98 19.19
N PRO A 303 10.79 -7.56 20.03
CA PRO A 303 11.48 -8.45 20.94
C PRO A 303 10.52 -9.20 21.86
N ALA A 304 10.92 -10.40 22.34
CA ALA A 304 10.11 -11.21 23.25
C ALA A 304 9.69 -10.41 24.50
N GLY A 305 8.39 -10.46 24.82
CA GLY A 305 7.83 -9.75 25.97
C GLY A 305 7.51 -8.27 25.72
N ARG A 306 7.77 -7.75 24.52
CA ARG A 306 7.44 -6.38 24.16
C ARG A 306 6.32 -6.33 23.11
N GLN A 307 5.64 -5.19 23.04
CA GLN A 307 4.58 -4.94 22.06
C GLN A 307 5.00 -3.81 21.12
N LEU A 308 4.55 -3.90 19.87
CA LEU A 308 4.72 -2.84 18.88
C LEU A 308 3.35 -2.36 18.41
N ILE A 309 3.10 -1.06 18.55
CA ILE A 309 1.85 -0.41 18.15
C ILE A 309 2.18 0.61 17.06
N GLN A 310 1.50 0.53 15.94
CA GLN A 310 1.54 1.56 14.92
C GLN A 310 0.39 2.55 15.08
N ALA A 311 0.62 3.83 14.72
CA ALA A 311 -0.43 4.83 14.54
C ALA A 311 -0.12 5.68 13.31
N THR A 312 -1.10 5.78 12.40
CA THR A 312 -0.94 6.52 11.14
C THR A 312 -1.77 7.80 11.14
N THR A 313 -1.16 8.89 10.70
CA THR A 313 -1.83 10.17 10.41
C THR A 313 -1.64 10.50 8.93
N LEU A 314 -2.50 11.35 8.37
CA LEU A 314 -2.31 11.88 7.01
C LEU A 314 -1.15 12.90 7.00
N TYR A 315 -0.49 13.06 5.85
CA TYR A 315 0.59 14.03 5.65
C TYR A 315 0.23 15.00 4.50
N PRO A 316 0.49 16.30 4.63
CA PRO A 316 1.09 16.97 5.79
C PRO A 316 0.03 17.25 6.87
N THR A 317 0.26 16.76 8.05
CA THR A 317 -0.53 17.10 9.25
C THR A 317 0.44 17.59 10.32
N GLU A 318 0.20 18.74 10.90
CA GLU A 318 1.04 19.29 11.97
C GLU A 318 0.72 18.69 13.35
N ALA A 319 0.16 17.46 13.36
CA ALA A 319 -0.16 16.76 14.59
C ALA A 319 1.11 16.50 15.41
N THR A 320 1.08 16.93 16.65
CA THR A 320 2.11 16.65 17.63
C THR A 320 2.01 15.21 18.13
N GLU A 321 3.10 14.65 18.62
CA GLU A 321 3.09 13.34 19.28
C GLU A 321 2.12 13.31 20.47
N SER A 322 2.00 14.41 21.21
CA SER A 322 1.07 14.52 22.33
C SER A 322 -0.39 14.34 21.90
N GLU A 323 -0.81 14.97 20.80
CA GLU A 323 -2.17 14.83 20.26
C GLU A 323 -2.43 13.39 19.79
N VAL A 324 -1.44 12.76 19.14
CA VAL A 324 -1.50 11.34 18.76
C VAL A 324 -1.69 10.46 20.00
N ARG A 325 -0.92 10.65 21.07
CA ARG A 325 -1.04 9.89 22.32
C ARG A 325 -2.38 10.10 23.03
N ILE A 326 -2.90 11.33 23.05
CA ILE A 326 -4.22 11.63 23.60
C ILE A 326 -5.30 10.86 22.85
N GLN A 327 -5.27 10.88 21.52
CA GLN A 327 -6.24 10.15 20.71
C GLN A 327 -6.11 8.63 20.89
N LEU A 328 -4.89 8.09 20.88
CA LEU A 328 -4.64 6.65 21.13
C LEU A 328 -5.15 6.21 22.50
N THR A 329 -4.96 7.04 23.53
CA THR A 329 -5.50 6.78 24.88
C THR A 329 -7.02 6.65 24.84
N ARG A 330 -7.71 7.50 24.10
CA ARG A 330 -9.17 7.41 23.90
C ARG A 330 -9.58 6.19 23.09
N MET A 331 -8.87 5.91 21.98
CA MET A 331 -9.20 4.80 21.09
C MET A 331 -9.04 3.45 21.75
N TYR A 332 -8.02 3.28 22.59
CA TYR A 332 -7.74 2.02 23.29
C TYR A 332 -8.39 1.92 24.66
N GLY A 333 -8.82 3.06 25.25
CA GLY A 333 -9.29 3.11 26.62
C GLY A 333 -8.18 2.83 27.67
N ARG A 334 -6.91 2.93 27.26
CA ARG A 334 -5.71 2.74 28.08
C ARG A 334 -4.70 3.81 27.77
N SER A 335 -3.97 4.28 28.80
CA SER A 335 -3.00 5.36 28.63
C SER A 335 -1.87 4.97 27.66
N ALA A 336 -1.66 5.80 26.64
CA ALA A 336 -0.52 5.74 25.75
C ALA A 336 0.67 6.60 26.23
N GLY A 337 0.56 7.22 27.39
CA GLY A 337 1.56 8.15 27.91
C GLY A 337 2.92 7.50 28.20
N ALA A 338 2.94 6.25 28.65
CA ALA A 338 4.15 5.51 28.96
C ALA A 338 4.76 4.76 27.76
N TRP A 339 4.14 4.78 26.59
CA TRP A 339 4.70 4.10 25.43
C TRP A 339 5.96 4.81 24.93
N GLU A 340 6.95 4.07 24.52
CA GLU A 340 8.21 4.60 23.98
C GLU A 340 8.08 4.78 22.46
N VAL A 341 8.52 5.91 21.90
CA VAL A 341 8.59 6.07 20.44
C VAL A 341 9.82 5.33 19.95
N VAL A 342 9.63 4.29 19.15
CA VAL A 342 10.72 3.59 18.45
C VAL A 342 11.20 4.43 17.28
N VAL A 343 10.28 4.86 16.42
CA VAL A 343 10.56 5.70 15.26
C VAL A 343 9.28 6.39 14.76
N ARG A 344 9.45 7.53 14.09
CA ARG A 344 8.44 8.20 13.29
C ARG A 344 8.89 8.27 11.83
N HIS A 345 8.07 7.78 10.92
CA HIS A 345 8.29 7.90 9.50
C HIS A 345 7.38 8.97 8.90
N ASP A 346 7.97 9.99 8.31
CA ASP A 346 7.28 11.01 7.51
C ASP A 346 7.44 10.63 6.03
N ILE A 347 6.35 10.21 5.39
CA ILE A 347 6.34 9.68 4.02
C ILE A 347 5.49 10.61 3.16
N ALA A 348 6.12 11.65 2.61
CA ALA A 348 5.44 12.67 1.81
C ALA A 348 4.84 12.09 0.51
N GLU A 349 5.46 11.07 -0.05
CA GLU A 349 5.09 10.47 -1.33
C GLU A 349 4.75 8.98 -1.18
N ALA A 350 3.74 8.67 -0.34
CA ALA A 350 3.32 7.31 -0.06
C ALA A 350 2.57 6.67 -1.24
N LEU A 351 1.61 7.38 -1.85
CA LEU A 351 0.76 6.88 -2.92
C LEU A 351 0.53 7.91 -4.02
N PRO A 352 0.54 7.50 -5.31
CA PRO A 352 0.01 8.33 -6.39
C PRO A 352 -1.48 8.58 -6.21
N ASP A 353 -1.92 9.81 -6.46
CA ASP A 353 -3.33 10.15 -6.45
C ASP A 353 -4.09 9.43 -7.59
N GLN A 354 -5.26 8.91 -7.28
CA GLN A 354 -6.10 8.14 -8.20
C GLN A 354 -7.45 8.87 -8.38
N LEU A 355 -7.41 10.01 -9.04
CA LEU A 355 -8.61 10.80 -9.32
C LEU A 355 -9.44 10.22 -10.47
N PRO A 356 -10.74 10.52 -10.54
CA PRO A 356 -11.53 10.23 -11.74
C PRO A 356 -11.17 11.21 -12.91
N PRO A 357 -11.21 10.75 -14.18
CA PRO A 357 -11.38 9.35 -14.58
C PRO A 357 -10.13 8.50 -14.28
N LEU A 358 -10.34 7.29 -13.74
CA LEU A 358 -9.24 6.40 -13.40
C LEU A 358 -8.49 5.92 -14.65
N GLU A 359 -7.24 6.29 -14.75
CA GLU A 359 -6.33 5.82 -15.81
C GLU A 359 -5.53 4.61 -15.35
N ALA A 360 -6.19 3.46 -15.19
CA ALA A 360 -5.59 2.24 -14.65
C ALA A 360 -4.52 1.59 -15.55
N ARG A 361 -4.32 2.03 -16.78
CA ARG A 361 -3.33 1.47 -17.72
C ARG A 361 -2.73 2.55 -18.60
N GLN A 362 -1.79 3.29 -18.06
CA GLN A 362 -1.06 4.29 -18.83
C GLN A 362 0.03 3.67 -19.72
N PRO A 363 0.41 4.28 -20.85
CA PRO A 363 1.50 3.84 -21.71
C PRO A 363 2.80 3.66 -20.92
N VAL A 364 3.56 2.62 -21.26
CA VAL A 364 4.87 2.31 -20.65
C VAL A 364 6.02 2.56 -21.61
N ASP A 365 5.76 2.68 -22.91
CA ASP A 365 6.73 3.00 -23.96
C ASP A 365 6.80 4.52 -24.14
N LEU A 366 7.98 5.08 -24.10
CA LEU A 366 8.26 6.50 -24.29
C LEU A 366 8.97 6.79 -25.63
N GLY A 367 9.21 5.73 -26.42
CA GLY A 367 10.00 5.82 -27.66
C GLY A 367 11.51 5.70 -27.44
N ASP A 368 12.26 5.59 -28.52
CA ASP A 368 13.74 5.58 -28.56
C ASP A 368 14.42 4.61 -27.56
N GLY A 369 13.80 3.47 -27.30
CA GLY A 369 14.31 2.46 -26.36
C GLY A 369 14.16 2.84 -24.89
N LEU A 370 13.32 3.85 -24.58
CA LEU A 370 13.05 4.33 -23.24
C LEU A 370 11.65 3.90 -22.78
N TYR A 371 11.57 3.38 -21.57
CA TYR A 371 10.34 2.85 -20.98
C TYR A 371 10.17 3.33 -19.54
N VAL A 372 8.94 3.27 -19.05
CA VAL A 372 8.62 3.65 -17.67
C VAL A 372 7.75 2.59 -17.01
N ALA A 373 8.00 2.30 -15.74
CA ALA A 373 7.20 1.41 -14.90
C ALA A 373 6.98 2.03 -13.51
N GLY A 374 5.94 1.62 -12.84
CA GLY A 374 5.56 2.10 -11.51
C GLY A 374 4.06 1.93 -11.28
N ASP A 375 3.63 2.02 -10.04
CA ASP A 375 2.20 1.99 -9.70
C ASP A 375 1.44 3.20 -10.26
N HIS A 376 2.11 4.30 -10.56
CA HIS A 376 1.56 5.45 -11.27
C HIS A 376 1.26 5.21 -12.76
N ARG A 377 1.70 4.09 -13.32
CA ARG A 377 1.39 3.66 -14.69
C ARG A 377 0.30 2.59 -14.73
N ASP A 378 -0.21 2.22 -13.56
CA ASP A 378 -1.28 1.25 -13.34
C ASP A 378 -2.13 1.71 -12.15
N THR A 379 -2.48 0.88 -11.20
CA THR A 379 -3.17 1.26 -9.97
C THR A 379 -2.18 1.51 -8.82
N ALA A 380 -2.43 2.48 -7.96
CA ALA A 380 -1.61 2.84 -6.79
C ALA A 380 -1.62 1.71 -5.74
N SER A 381 -0.86 0.65 -5.99
CA SER A 381 -0.81 -0.56 -5.15
C SER A 381 0.38 -1.45 -5.46
N ILE A 382 0.69 -2.39 -4.58
CA ILE A 382 1.63 -3.50 -4.83
C ILE A 382 1.25 -4.25 -6.13
N GLN A 383 -0.06 -4.51 -6.33
CA GLN A 383 -0.58 -5.12 -7.56
C GLN A 383 -0.20 -4.31 -8.80
N GLY A 384 -0.47 -3.01 -8.79
CA GLY A 384 -0.21 -2.14 -9.94
C GLY A 384 1.28 -1.99 -10.24
N ALA A 385 2.12 -1.89 -9.21
CA ALA A 385 3.57 -1.86 -9.37
C ALA A 385 4.09 -3.12 -10.09
N LEU A 386 3.71 -4.32 -9.62
CA LEU A 386 4.10 -5.58 -10.23
C LEU A 386 3.57 -5.73 -11.68
N VAL A 387 2.31 -5.34 -11.93
CA VAL A 387 1.70 -5.39 -13.27
C VAL A 387 2.40 -4.44 -14.23
N SER A 388 2.67 -3.23 -13.80
CA SER A 388 3.36 -2.21 -14.59
C SER A 388 4.78 -2.66 -14.98
N GLY A 389 5.56 -3.20 -14.04
CA GLY A 389 6.89 -3.73 -14.32
C GLY A 389 6.87 -4.83 -15.38
N ARG A 390 5.94 -5.80 -15.28
CA ARG A 390 5.76 -6.83 -16.30
C ARG A 390 5.36 -6.25 -17.66
N ARG A 391 4.46 -5.26 -17.68
CA ARG A 391 4.04 -4.62 -18.94
C ARG A 391 5.22 -3.96 -19.63
N ALA A 392 6.03 -3.20 -18.92
CA ALA A 392 7.24 -2.57 -19.45
C ALA A 392 8.20 -3.62 -20.02
N ALA A 393 8.48 -4.68 -19.25
CA ALA A 393 9.35 -5.77 -19.71
C ALA A 393 8.84 -6.46 -20.99
N ASN A 394 7.53 -6.72 -21.09
CA ASN A 394 6.93 -7.32 -22.28
C ASN A 394 7.05 -6.41 -23.49
N THR A 395 6.85 -5.11 -23.33
CA THR A 395 6.98 -4.13 -24.41
C THR A 395 8.43 -4.01 -24.87
N VAL A 396 9.40 -3.93 -23.94
CA VAL A 396 10.84 -4.00 -24.27
C VAL A 396 11.18 -5.24 -25.07
N ALA A 397 10.77 -6.43 -24.60
CA ALA A 397 11.10 -7.68 -25.26
C ALA A 397 10.49 -7.78 -26.68
N ALA A 398 9.28 -7.28 -26.87
CA ALA A 398 8.65 -7.23 -28.19
C ALA A 398 9.41 -6.29 -29.15
N ALA A 399 9.81 -5.09 -28.69
CA ALA A 399 10.56 -4.14 -29.49
C ALA A 399 11.98 -4.64 -29.88
N LEU A 400 12.58 -5.52 -29.09
CA LEU A 400 13.91 -6.07 -29.37
C LEU A 400 13.88 -7.33 -30.27
N ALA A 401 12.71 -7.95 -30.41
CA ALA A 401 12.52 -9.14 -31.25
C ALA A 401 12.13 -8.80 -32.71
N GLY A 402 11.64 -7.57 -32.98
CA GLY A 402 11.35 -7.02 -34.31
C GLY A 402 12.50 -6.25 -34.86
#